data_ffa26a02b3571a98dece6fa857058a23
#
_entry.id   ffa26a02b3571a98dece6fa857058a23
#
_cell.length_a   1.000
_cell.length_b   1.000
_cell.length_c   1.000
_cell.angle_alpha   90.00
_cell.angle_beta   90.00
_cell.angle_gamma   90.00
#
_symmetry.space_group_name_H-M   'P 1'
#
loop_
_entity.id
_entity.type
_entity.pdbx_description
1 polymer ?
#
loop_
_entity_poly.entity_id
_entity_poly.type
_entity_poly.pdbx_seq_one_letter_code
_entity_poly.pdbx_strand_id
1 'polypeptide(L)'
;MKYRKLRFFFGKGIVEELLAQLRIEKVRFRPVEGEGYAFLQPGRAAEVLSGGTVLGWVGEIHPEAREAMGIDEVVVAFELDLDKLIKGARNQENYREFSQYPAVEHDLAIVVDNAVTCEDLERRITSAGGKLLEGVRLFDVYRDPIRIGAGKKSMAFALTYRSDDHTLTSEEVEKAHQKIVTKVCKGVNGEVRG
;
A
#
# COMPACT_ATOMS: atom_id res chain seq x y z
N MET A 1 -12.98 1.29 21.91
CA MET A 1 -12.16 2.45 21.49
C MET A 1 -11.12 2.17 20.37
N LYS A 2 -11.00 0.91 19.92
CA LYS A 2 -10.04 0.48 18.87
C LYS A 2 -10.45 0.84 17.44
N TYR A 3 -11.72 1.04 17.14
CA TYR A 3 -12.26 1.25 15.78
C TYR A 3 -12.17 2.68 15.25
N ARG A 4 -11.87 3.69 16.09
CA ARG A 4 -11.80 5.11 15.70
C ARG A 4 -10.61 5.44 14.77
N LYS A 5 -9.54 4.66 14.78
CA LYS A 5 -8.31 4.91 13.98
C LYS A 5 -8.35 4.30 12.57
N LEU A 6 -9.32 3.42 12.27
CA LEU A 6 -9.35 2.64 11.04
C LEU A 6 -10.34 3.15 9.97
N ARG A 7 -11.07 4.23 10.23
CA ARG A 7 -12.18 4.67 9.36
C ARG A 7 -11.70 5.08 7.97
N PHE A 8 -10.64 5.86 7.87
CA PHE A 8 -10.01 6.19 6.57
C PHE A 8 -9.57 4.93 5.82
N PHE A 9 -8.86 4.03 6.49
CA PHE A 9 -8.37 2.79 5.87
C PHE A 9 -9.50 1.85 5.44
N PHE A 10 -10.64 1.88 6.14
CA PHE A 10 -11.83 1.14 5.72
C PHE A 10 -12.40 1.70 4.42
N GLY A 11 -12.58 3.01 4.32
CA GLY A 11 -13.02 3.66 3.07
C GLY A 11 -12.03 3.47 1.92
N LYS A 12 -10.74 3.58 2.22
CA LYS A 12 -9.68 3.29 1.25
C LYS A 12 -9.77 1.85 0.74
N GLY A 13 -9.97 0.87 1.63
CA GLY A 13 -10.14 -0.54 1.26
C GLY A 13 -11.35 -0.80 0.37
N ILE A 14 -12.48 -0.09 0.59
CA ILE A 14 -13.64 -0.15 -0.31
C ILE A 14 -13.28 0.34 -1.71
N VAL A 15 -12.55 1.45 -1.81
CA VAL A 15 -12.10 1.99 -3.10
C VAL A 15 -11.10 1.04 -3.77
N GLU A 16 -10.16 0.48 -3.02
CA GLU A 16 -9.21 -0.51 -3.52
C GLU A 16 -9.92 -1.74 -4.11
N GLU A 17 -10.89 -2.28 -3.39
CA GLU A 17 -11.68 -3.42 -3.84
C GLU A 17 -12.50 -3.08 -5.10
N LEU A 18 -13.16 -1.92 -5.13
CA LEU A 18 -13.90 -1.46 -6.30
C LEU A 18 -12.99 -1.39 -7.53
N LEU A 19 -11.81 -0.79 -7.39
CA LEU A 19 -10.86 -0.65 -8.51
C LEU A 19 -10.29 -2.00 -8.95
N ALA A 20 -10.07 -2.92 -8.00
CA ALA A 20 -9.64 -4.28 -8.27
C ALA A 20 -10.72 -5.06 -9.06
N GLN A 21 -12.00 -4.96 -8.67
CA GLN A 21 -13.13 -5.56 -9.39
C GLN A 21 -13.28 -5.01 -10.82
N LEU A 22 -13.01 -3.73 -11.02
CA LEU A 22 -12.95 -3.09 -12.33
C LEU A 22 -11.64 -3.39 -13.08
N ARG A 23 -10.70 -4.11 -12.47
CA ARG A 23 -9.39 -4.46 -13.02
C ARG A 23 -8.59 -3.25 -13.47
N ILE A 24 -8.71 -2.16 -12.73
CA ILE A 24 -7.91 -0.95 -12.95
C ILE A 24 -6.53 -1.19 -12.36
N GLU A 25 -5.52 -1.14 -13.21
CA GLU A 25 -4.14 -1.41 -12.83
C GLU A 25 -3.40 -0.15 -12.35
N LYS A 26 -2.24 -0.36 -11.71
CA LYS A 26 -1.32 0.70 -11.26
C LYS A 26 -2.01 1.73 -10.37
N VAL A 27 -2.92 1.26 -9.51
CA VAL A 27 -3.61 2.09 -8.53
C VAL A 27 -2.63 2.58 -7.48
N ARG A 28 -2.70 3.86 -7.17
CA ARG A 28 -1.88 4.53 -6.15
C ARG A 28 -2.71 5.51 -5.36
N PHE A 29 -2.28 5.78 -4.13
CA PHE A 29 -2.89 6.76 -3.26
C PHE A 29 -1.85 7.81 -2.87
N ARG A 30 -2.14 9.07 -3.15
CA ARG A 30 -1.28 10.20 -2.82
C ARG A 30 -2.00 11.10 -1.81
N PRO A 31 -1.32 11.61 -0.77
CA PRO A 31 -1.94 12.62 0.10
C PRO A 31 -2.53 13.75 -0.72
N VAL A 32 -3.72 14.21 -0.33
CA VAL A 32 -4.35 15.37 -0.98
C VAL A 32 -3.58 16.64 -0.66
N GLU A 33 -3.43 17.53 -1.64
CA GLU A 33 -2.79 18.82 -1.51
C GLU A 33 -3.65 19.92 -2.12
N GLY A 34 -3.59 21.12 -1.54
CA GLY A 34 -4.26 22.31 -2.07
C GLY A 34 -5.67 22.57 -1.48
N GLU A 35 -6.16 23.79 -1.76
CA GLU A 35 -7.40 24.31 -1.17
C GLU A 35 -8.66 23.56 -1.64
N GLY A 36 -8.62 22.90 -2.79
CA GLY A 36 -9.76 22.12 -3.32
C GLY A 36 -10.18 20.97 -2.41
N TYR A 37 -9.35 20.58 -1.46
CA TYR A 37 -9.62 19.50 -0.51
C TYR A 37 -9.77 19.99 0.95
N ALA A 38 -10.02 21.29 1.17
CA ALA A 38 -10.17 21.86 2.51
C ALA A 38 -11.30 21.23 3.35
N PHE A 39 -12.29 20.62 2.69
CA PHE A 39 -13.37 19.87 3.35
C PHE A 39 -12.95 18.48 3.85
N LEU A 40 -11.74 18.02 3.55
CA LEU A 40 -11.19 16.75 4.01
C LEU A 40 -10.24 16.95 5.20
N GLN A 41 -10.18 15.93 6.08
CA GLN A 41 -9.29 15.93 7.23
C GLN A 41 -7.84 15.72 6.80
N PRO A 42 -6.92 16.68 7.08
CA PRO A 42 -5.51 16.53 6.78
C PRO A 42 -4.90 15.24 7.38
N GLY A 43 -4.10 14.53 6.60
CA GLY A 43 -3.49 13.26 6.99
C GLY A 43 -4.43 12.05 7.01
N ARG A 44 -5.71 12.26 6.60
CA ARG A 44 -6.72 11.20 6.48
C ARG A 44 -7.50 11.32 5.18
N ALA A 45 -6.83 11.75 4.13
CA ALA A 45 -7.37 11.87 2.80
C ALA A 45 -6.29 11.61 1.77
N ALA A 46 -6.70 11.06 0.63
CA ALA A 46 -5.81 10.75 -0.47
C ALA A 46 -6.51 10.93 -1.83
N GLU A 47 -5.77 11.39 -2.81
CA GLU A 47 -6.13 11.23 -4.21
C GLU A 47 -5.94 9.78 -4.64
N VAL A 48 -6.83 9.31 -5.49
CA VAL A 48 -6.80 7.98 -6.10
C VAL A 48 -6.31 8.12 -7.52
N LEU A 49 -5.22 7.43 -7.86
CA LEU A 49 -4.59 7.51 -9.18
C LEU A 49 -4.49 6.14 -9.85
N SER A 50 -4.51 6.12 -11.17
CA SER A 50 -4.13 4.97 -11.99
C SER A 50 -3.18 5.43 -13.09
N GLY A 51 -1.98 4.83 -13.17
CA GLY A 51 -0.98 5.18 -14.17
C GLY A 51 -0.60 6.67 -14.23
N GLY A 52 -0.78 7.41 -13.12
CA GLY A 52 -0.53 8.86 -13.03
C GLY A 52 -1.76 9.74 -13.29
N THR A 53 -2.87 9.19 -13.77
CA THR A 53 -4.15 9.91 -13.94
C THR A 53 -4.92 9.90 -12.62
N VAL A 54 -5.36 11.06 -12.13
CA VAL A 54 -6.22 11.17 -10.96
C VAL A 54 -7.63 10.69 -11.34
N LEU A 55 -8.09 9.66 -10.63
CA LEU A 55 -9.43 9.08 -10.77
C LEU A 55 -10.44 9.73 -9.82
N GLY A 56 -9.97 10.31 -8.72
CA GLY A 56 -10.80 10.92 -7.70
C GLY A 56 -10.07 11.01 -6.37
N TRP A 57 -10.84 10.97 -5.28
CA TRP A 57 -10.31 11.07 -3.92
C TRP A 57 -11.09 10.18 -2.95
N VAL A 58 -10.48 9.89 -1.78
CA VAL A 58 -11.09 9.25 -0.62
C VAL A 58 -10.58 9.92 0.65
N GLY A 59 -11.44 10.20 1.62
CA GLY A 59 -11.00 10.84 2.86
C GLY A 59 -12.05 10.91 3.96
N GLU A 60 -11.60 11.21 5.17
CA GLU A 60 -12.48 11.63 6.27
C GLU A 60 -12.88 13.09 6.06
N ILE A 61 -14.16 13.39 6.20
CA ILE A 61 -14.66 14.77 6.12
C ILE A 61 -14.15 15.56 7.33
N HIS A 62 -13.68 16.79 7.08
CA HIS A 62 -13.15 17.68 8.11
C HIS A 62 -14.20 17.93 9.22
N PRO A 63 -13.82 17.97 10.51
CA PRO A 63 -14.75 18.22 11.61
C PRO A 63 -15.62 19.46 11.42
N GLU A 64 -15.04 20.58 11.03
CA GLU A 64 -15.77 21.83 10.78
C GLU A 64 -16.82 21.70 9.66
N ALA A 65 -16.46 20.98 8.57
CA ALA A 65 -17.41 20.75 7.48
C ALA A 65 -18.59 19.86 7.94
N ARG A 66 -18.33 18.86 8.79
CA ARG A 66 -19.39 18.01 9.36
C ARG A 66 -20.28 18.80 10.31
N GLU A 67 -19.69 19.61 11.18
CA GLU A 67 -20.40 20.46 12.12
C GLU A 67 -21.33 21.44 11.40
N ALA A 68 -20.84 22.09 10.32
CA ALA A 68 -21.64 22.95 9.48
C ALA A 68 -22.85 22.25 8.83
N MET A 69 -22.76 20.92 8.63
CA MET A 69 -23.83 20.07 8.08
C MET A 69 -24.70 19.44 9.17
N GLY A 70 -24.42 19.69 10.47
CA GLY A 70 -25.12 19.05 11.59
C GLY A 70 -24.84 17.55 11.73
N ILE A 71 -23.66 17.07 11.29
CA ILE A 71 -23.26 15.66 11.34
C ILE A 71 -22.26 15.44 12.48
N ASP A 72 -22.69 14.79 13.54
CA ASP A 72 -21.84 14.49 14.70
C ASP A 72 -20.87 13.33 14.46
N GLU A 73 -21.28 12.36 13.63
CA GLU A 73 -20.49 11.16 13.35
C GLU A 73 -19.35 11.43 12.36
N VAL A 74 -18.26 10.68 12.51
CA VAL A 74 -17.17 10.74 11.52
C VAL A 74 -17.62 10.08 10.23
N VAL A 75 -17.55 10.84 9.15
CA VAL A 75 -17.89 10.41 7.80
C VAL A 75 -16.61 10.18 7.01
N VAL A 76 -16.54 9.06 6.33
CA VAL A 76 -15.57 8.80 5.25
C VAL A 76 -16.33 8.86 3.94
N ALA A 77 -15.82 9.62 2.99
CA ALA A 77 -16.41 9.78 1.68
C ALA A 77 -15.36 9.55 0.59
N PHE A 78 -15.82 9.23 -0.59
CA PHE A 78 -15.00 9.19 -1.80
C PHE A 78 -15.81 9.66 -3.01
N GLU A 79 -15.11 10.19 -3.98
CA GLU A 79 -15.65 10.56 -5.27
C GLU A 79 -14.70 10.07 -6.36
N LEU A 80 -15.25 9.40 -7.37
CA LEU A 80 -14.48 8.83 -8.48
C LEU A 80 -15.11 9.24 -9.80
N ASP A 81 -14.27 9.62 -10.76
CA ASP A 81 -14.65 10.01 -12.11
C ASP A 81 -15.05 8.76 -12.92
N LEU A 82 -16.34 8.61 -13.16
CA LEU A 82 -16.92 7.46 -13.84
C LEU A 82 -16.38 7.27 -15.26
N ASP A 83 -16.16 8.35 -16.00
CA ASP A 83 -15.63 8.27 -17.38
C ASP A 83 -14.19 7.71 -17.38
N LYS A 84 -13.40 8.11 -16.40
CA LYS A 84 -12.03 7.58 -16.24
C LYS A 84 -12.05 6.12 -15.79
N LEU A 85 -12.98 5.75 -14.90
CA LEU A 85 -13.14 4.35 -14.49
C LEU A 85 -13.52 3.46 -15.69
N ILE A 86 -14.51 3.89 -16.50
CA ILE A 86 -14.95 3.15 -17.70
C ILE A 86 -13.80 2.99 -18.69
N LYS A 87 -13.00 4.05 -18.91
CA LYS A 87 -11.83 4.00 -19.81
C LYS A 87 -10.70 3.12 -19.28
N GLY A 88 -10.53 3.07 -17.96
CA GLY A 88 -9.49 2.28 -17.29
C GLY A 88 -9.87 0.82 -17.04
N ALA A 89 -11.18 0.53 -17.01
CA ALA A 89 -11.68 -0.81 -16.73
C ALA A 89 -11.33 -1.80 -17.86
N ARG A 90 -10.94 -3.02 -17.47
CA ARG A 90 -10.62 -4.09 -18.42
C ARG A 90 -11.69 -5.18 -18.37
N ASN A 91 -12.29 -5.46 -19.52
CA ASN A 91 -13.33 -6.50 -19.64
C ASN A 91 -12.78 -7.91 -19.88
N GLN A 92 -11.49 -8.06 -20.18
CA GLN A 92 -10.89 -9.36 -20.46
C GLN A 92 -10.17 -9.93 -19.25
N GLU A 93 -10.53 -11.15 -18.88
CA GLU A 93 -9.70 -11.97 -18.02
C GLU A 93 -8.49 -12.44 -18.80
N ASN A 94 -7.33 -11.94 -18.46
CA ASN A 94 -6.12 -12.63 -18.84
C ASN A 94 -6.03 -13.87 -17.96
N TYR A 95 -6.44 -15.01 -18.51
CA TYR A 95 -6.20 -16.30 -17.88
C TYR A 95 -4.71 -16.40 -17.58
N ARG A 96 -4.35 -16.47 -16.32
CA ARG A 96 -3.02 -16.87 -15.88
C ARG A 96 -3.13 -18.30 -15.41
N GLU A 97 -2.34 -19.17 -16.03
CA GLU A 97 -2.16 -20.52 -15.53
C GLU A 97 -1.74 -20.45 -14.05
N PHE A 98 -2.43 -21.19 -13.20
CA PHE A 98 -2.00 -21.30 -11.80
C PHE A 98 -0.65 -22.00 -11.78
N SER A 99 0.33 -21.36 -11.13
CA SER A 99 1.61 -22.01 -10.95
C SER A 99 1.44 -23.33 -10.20
N GLN A 100 2.00 -24.40 -10.76
CA GLN A 100 1.95 -25.74 -10.16
C GLN A 100 2.95 -25.91 -9.00
N TYR A 101 3.82 -24.93 -8.80
CA TYR A 101 4.87 -24.97 -7.78
C TYR A 101 4.46 -24.20 -6.53
N PRO A 102 4.80 -24.71 -5.32
CA PRO A 102 4.44 -24.06 -4.08
C PRO A 102 5.13 -22.70 -3.93
N ALA A 103 4.45 -21.75 -3.32
CA ALA A 103 5.04 -20.49 -2.89
C ALA A 103 5.78 -20.67 -1.55
N VAL A 104 6.80 -19.84 -1.35
CA VAL A 104 7.54 -19.72 -0.08
C VAL A 104 7.34 -18.31 0.46
N GLU A 105 6.96 -18.17 1.72
CA GLU A 105 6.82 -16.87 2.37
C GLU A 105 7.99 -16.57 3.30
N HIS A 106 8.52 -15.36 3.23
CA HIS A 106 9.51 -14.82 4.16
C HIS A 106 9.09 -13.45 4.64
N ASP A 107 9.28 -13.20 5.93
CA ASP A 107 9.00 -11.90 6.53
C ASP A 107 10.22 -10.98 6.43
N LEU A 108 9.96 -9.70 6.20
CA LEU A 108 10.96 -8.65 6.17
C LEU A 108 10.49 -7.45 6.98
N ALA A 109 11.13 -7.20 8.12
CA ALA A 109 10.88 -6.01 8.93
C ALA A 109 12.00 -4.98 8.73
N ILE A 110 11.65 -3.77 8.33
CA ILE A 110 12.61 -2.69 8.08
C ILE A 110 12.27 -1.48 8.95
N VAL A 111 13.26 -0.99 9.69
CA VAL A 111 13.19 0.27 10.43
C VAL A 111 13.61 1.40 9.50
N VAL A 112 12.73 2.37 9.34
CA VAL A 112 12.92 3.52 8.45
C VAL A 112 12.44 4.82 9.12
N ASP A 113 12.78 5.94 8.53
CA ASP A 113 12.26 7.26 8.90
C ASP A 113 10.74 7.33 8.74
N ASN A 114 10.04 8.08 9.58
CA ASN A 114 8.58 8.26 9.49
C ASN A 114 8.13 8.84 8.14
N ALA A 115 9.01 9.59 7.46
CA ALA A 115 8.74 10.17 6.15
C ALA A 115 8.66 9.12 5.02
N VAL A 116 9.33 7.97 5.17
CA VAL A 116 9.30 6.90 4.16
C VAL A 116 7.90 6.27 4.13
N THR A 117 7.26 6.25 2.98
CA THR A 117 5.91 5.70 2.85
C THR A 117 5.94 4.18 2.66
N CYS A 118 4.82 3.50 2.95
CA CYS A 118 4.65 2.08 2.65
C CYS A 118 4.82 1.82 1.15
N GLU A 119 4.20 2.65 0.32
CA GLU A 119 4.29 2.56 -1.14
C GLU A 119 5.74 2.64 -1.66
N ASP A 120 6.57 3.52 -1.08
CA ASP A 120 7.98 3.61 -1.45
C ASP A 120 8.74 2.33 -1.14
N LEU A 121 8.46 1.71 0.00
CA LEU A 121 9.08 0.42 0.35
C LEU A 121 8.57 -0.71 -0.54
N GLU A 122 7.26 -0.84 -0.73
CA GLU A 122 6.68 -1.87 -1.61
C GLU A 122 7.24 -1.79 -3.03
N ARG A 123 7.32 -0.58 -3.59
CA ARG A 123 7.89 -0.36 -4.92
C ARG A 123 9.36 -0.77 -4.99
N ARG A 124 10.16 -0.44 -3.98
CA ARG A 124 11.58 -0.82 -3.92
C ARG A 124 11.75 -2.33 -3.74
N ILE A 125 10.97 -2.94 -2.88
CA ILE A 125 10.96 -4.40 -2.64
C ILE A 125 10.61 -5.10 -3.95
N THR A 126 9.51 -4.72 -4.62
CA THR A 126 9.06 -5.30 -5.88
C THR A 126 10.12 -5.15 -6.97
N SER A 127 10.72 -3.95 -7.11
CA SER A 127 11.79 -3.70 -8.07
C SER A 127 13.06 -4.51 -7.79
N ALA A 128 13.37 -4.79 -6.52
CA ALA A 128 14.55 -5.57 -6.13
C ALA A 128 14.34 -7.07 -6.27
N GLY A 129 13.10 -7.55 -6.05
CA GLY A 129 12.74 -8.97 -5.99
C GLY A 129 12.84 -9.70 -7.32
N GLY A 130 12.61 -8.97 -8.42
CA GLY A 130 12.69 -9.56 -9.78
C GLY A 130 11.59 -10.60 -10.03
N LYS A 131 11.89 -11.64 -10.82
CA LYS A 131 10.90 -12.61 -11.29
C LYS A 131 10.41 -13.58 -10.21
N LEU A 132 11.22 -13.83 -9.18
CA LEU A 132 10.86 -14.78 -8.13
C LEU A 132 9.92 -14.18 -7.07
N LEU A 133 9.85 -12.87 -6.98
CA LEU A 133 8.95 -12.21 -6.03
C LEU A 133 7.56 -12.06 -6.66
N GLU A 134 6.62 -12.87 -6.20
CA GLU A 134 5.23 -12.88 -6.65
C GLU A 134 4.39 -11.82 -5.95
N GLY A 135 4.62 -11.62 -4.63
CA GLY A 135 3.80 -10.74 -3.82
C GLY A 135 4.55 -10.05 -2.68
N VAL A 136 4.06 -8.87 -2.34
CA VAL A 136 4.53 -8.07 -1.19
C VAL A 136 3.29 -7.60 -0.44
N ARG A 137 3.21 -7.86 0.86
CA ARG A 137 2.07 -7.46 1.68
C ARG A 137 2.54 -6.90 3.02
N LEU A 138 2.23 -5.63 3.29
CA LEU A 138 2.42 -5.06 4.62
C LEU A 138 1.45 -5.72 5.61
N PHE A 139 1.95 -6.19 6.76
CA PHE A 139 1.11 -6.77 7.79
C PHE A 139 1.25 -6.09 9.16
N ASP A 140 2.34 -5.34 9.41
CA ASP A 140 2.51 -4.59 10.65
C ASP A 140 3.26 -3.28 10.47
N VAL A 141 2.89 -2.27 11.28
CA VAL A 141 3.59 -0.99 11.41
C VAL A 141 3.79 -0.69 12.89
N TYR A 142 5.01 -0.90 13.36
CA TYR A 142 5.39 -0.67 14.74
C TYR A 142 6.06 0.69 14.94
N ARG A 143 5.68 1.38 16.03
CA ARG A 143 6.27 2.66 16.42
C ARG A 143 6.55 2.65 17.91
N ASP A 144 7.80 2.76 18.27
CA ASP A 144 8.24 2.86 19.66
C ASP A 144 9.55 3.66 19.70
N PRO A 145 9.49 4.93 20.15
CA PRO A 145 10.68 5.80 20.17
C PRO A 145 11.83 5.26 21.03
N ILE A 146 11.52 4.43 22.02
CA ILE A 146 12.55 3.86 22.93
C ILE A 146 13.28 2.71 22.25
N ARG A 147 12.56 1.85 21.54
CA ARG A 147 13.11 0.62 20.95
C ARG A 147 13.70 0.79 19.56
N ILE A 148 13.12 1.66 18.75
CA ILE A 148 13.54 1.85 17.33
C ILE A 148 14.03 3.27 17.02
N GLY A 149 14.04 4.16 18.02
CA GLY A 149 14.46 5.55 17.89
C GLY A 149 13.32 6.52 17.59
N ALA A 150 13.49 7.78 18.05
CA ALA A 150 12.52 8.84 17.77
C ALA A 150 12.50 9.16 16.26
N GLY A 151 11.32 9.43 15.72
CA GLY A 151 11.16 9.77 14.30
C GLY A 151 11.21 8.57 13.34
N LYS A 152 11.33 7.35 13.87
CA LYS A 152 11.37 6.11 13.08
C LYS A 152 10.11 5.26 13.25
N LYS A 153 9.90 4.37 12.28
CA LYS A 153 8.91 3.30 12.30
C LYS A 153 9.50 2.02 11.73
N SER A 154 9.03 0.86 12.22
CA SER A 154 9.31 -0.44 11.61
C SER A 154 8.10 -0.86 10.80
N MET A 155 8.31 -1.24 9.54
CA MET A 155 7.28 -1.80 8.68
C MET A 155 7.64 -3.25 8.36
N ALA A 156 6.71 -4.17 8.61
CA ALA A 156 6.87 -5.59 8.40
C ALA A 156 6.06 -6.07 7.20
N PHE A 157 6.74 -6.70 6.26
CA PHE A 157 6.18 -7.20 5.00
C PHE A 157 6.31 -8.71 4.93
N ALA A 158 5.25 -9.39 4.48
CA ALA A 158 5.30 -10.76 4.01
C ALA A 158 5.64 -10.75 2.52
N LEU A 159 6.71 -11.42 2.16
CA LEU A 159 7.23 -11.54 0.80
C LEU A 159 6.95 -12.96 0.29
N THR A 160 6.16 -13.07 -0.77
CA THR A 160 5.82 -14.35 -1.39
C THR A 160 6.74 -14.61 -2.58
N TYR A 161 7.48 -15.70 -2.53
CA TYR A 161 8.38 -16.13 -3.61
C TYR A 161 7.79 -17.33 -4.32
N ARG A 162 7.84 -17.33 -5.65
CA ARG A 162 7.43 -18.45 -6.47
C ARG A 162 8.22 -18.48 -7.78
N SER A 163 8.42 -19.68 -8.34
CA SER A 163 8.89 -19.89 -9.71
C SER A 163 7.79 -20.54 -10.53
N ASP A 164 7.72 -20.21 -11.81
CA ASP A 164 6.82 -20.87 -12.77
C ASP A 164 7.46 -22.13 -13.37
N ASP A 165 8.76 -22.35 -13.14
CA ASP A 165 9.54 -23.42 -13.80
C ASP A 165 9.84 -24.61 -12.88
N HIS A 166 9.96 -24.37 -11.55
CA HIS A 166 10.36 -25.39 -10.57
C HIS A 166 10.02 -25.00 -9.12
N THR A 167 10.07 -25.96 -8.22
CA THR A 167 9.98 -25.71 -6.77
C THR A 167 11.25 -25.00 -6.29
N LEU A 168 11.09 -23.81 -5.68
CA LEU A 168 12.23 -23.02 -5.17
C LEU A 168 12.97 -23.78 -4.05
N THR A 169 14.28 -23.75 -4.12
CA THR A 169 15.16 -24.22 -3.03
C THR A 169 15.31 -23.12 -1.97
N SER A 170 15.64 -23.49 -0.75
CA SER A 170 15.92 -22.54 0.34
C SER A 170 17.04 -21.56 -0.02
N GLU A 171 18.07 -22.02 -0.74
CA GLU A 171 19.19 -21.18 -1.17
C GLU A 171 18.78 -20.11 -2.19
N GLU A 172 17.89 -20.45 -3.14
CA GLU A 172 17.38 -19.49 -4.12
C GLU A 172 16.52 -18.40 -3.45
N VAL A 173 15.67 -18.80 -2.51
CA VAL A 173 14.83 -17.86 -1.74
C VAL A 173 15.69 -16.94 -0.89
N GLU A 174 16.66 -17.51 -0.15
CA GLU A 174 17.57 -16.73 0.70
C GLU A 174 18.38 -15.72 -0.13
N LYS A 175 18.92 -16.14 -1.26
CA LYS A 175 19.67 -15.26 -2.16
C LYS A 175 18.80 -14.11 -2.73
N ALA A 176 17.54 -14.41 -3.09
CA ALA A 176 16.61 -13.41 -3.57
C ALA A 176 16.24 -12.45 -2.44
N HIS A 177 15.99 -12.96 -1.24
CA HIS A 177 15.67 -12.19 -0.05
C HIS A 177 16.81 -11.24 0.35
N GLN A 178 18.05 -11.73 0.44
CA GLN A 178 19.23 -10.93 0.76
C GLN A 178 19.48 -9.81 -0.26
N LYS A 179 19.21 -10.05 -1.53
CA LYS A 179 19.29 -9.02 -2.57
C LYS A 179 18.28 -7.91 -2.34
N ILE A 180 17.03 -8.26 -1.95
CA ILE A 180 15.99 -7.29 -1.61
C ILE A 180 16.44 -6.46 -0.41
N VAL A 181 16.80 -7.13 0.69
CA VAL A 181 17.28 -6.50 1.93
C VAL A 181 18.38 -5.48 1.63
N THR A 182 19.42 -5.91 0.94
CA THR A 182 20.58 -5.04 0.65
C THR A 182 20.19 -3.81 -0.17
N LYS A 183 19.38 -3.98 -1.22
CA LYS A 183 18.96 -2.87 -2.08
C LYS A 183 18.00 -1.92 -1.40
N VAL A 184 17.04 -2.45 -0.64
CA VAL A 184 16.01 -1.65 0.00
C VAL A 184 16.60 -0.87 1.16
N CYS A 185 17.35 -1.50 2.06
CA CYS A 185 18.00 -0.82 3.19
C CYS A 185 18.93 0.30 2.73
N LYS A 186 19.74 0.04 1.71
CA LYS A 186 20.61 1.09 1.12
C LYS A 186 19.81 2.23 0.50
N GLY A 187 18.66 1.93 -0.12
CA GLY A 187 17.86 2.91 -0.83
C GLY A 187 17.04 3.85 0.06
N VAL A 188 16.76 3.45 1.31
CA VAL A 188 15.97 4.25 2.28
C VAL A 188 16.74 4.56 3.55
N ASN A 189 18.04 4.27 3.59
CA ASN A 189 18.86 4.35 4.79
C ASN A 189 18.21 3.64 6.00
N GLY A 190 17.65 2.46 5.73
CA GLY A 190 16.92 1.64 6.69
C GLY A 190 17.75 0.49 7.24
N GLU A 191 17.30 -0.08 8.34
CA GLU A 191 17.93 -1.21 9.02
C GLU A 191 16.92 -2.36 9.15
N VAL A 192 17.39 -3.60 8.92
CA VAL A 192 16.55 -4.77 9.18
C VAL A 192 16.38 -4.94 10.68
N ARG A 193 15.15 -5.17 11.08
CA ARG A 193 14.85 -5.55 12.46
C ARG A 193 14.84 -7.07 12.55
N GLY A 194 15.81 -7.61 13.27
CA GLY A 194 15.84 -9.03 13.67
C GLY A 194 14.85 -9.34 14.80
#